data_0cdf352b56e739a8e1024e429e021f85
#
_entry.id   0cdf352b56e739a8e1024e429e021f85
#
_cell.length_a   1.000
_cell.length_b   1.000
_cell.length_c   1.000
_cell.angle_alpha   90.00
_cell.angle_beta   90.00
_cell.angle_gamma   90.00
#
_symmetry.space_group_name_H-M   'P 1'
#
loop_
_entity.id
_entity.type
_entity.pdbx_description
1 polymer ?
#
loop_
_entity_poly.entity_id
_entity_poly.type
_entity_poly.pdbx_seq_one_letter_code
_entity_poly.pdbx_strand_id
1 'polypeptide(L)'
;GRGLARRGGAVRKFPPHAGRTKDPLFRARRRLQHAGVPFFAHRKQENENIEKTAYFRTFANSYHKLSGKAVRVMFGFRNFGKTNTSNGIEKLCSALEEADAVIIGAGAGLSTSAGLVYTGERFEKHFHDFADKYHFSDMYSGGFYPFDTLEEYWVYWSRYIWINRYTPAPKPVYEDLLGLVKNKDYFVLTTNVDHQFQKAGFDKHRLFYTQGDYGLFQCNKPCCQKTYDNEATIRQMVEQQKGMRVPTELVPHCPLCGKPMTMNLRCDDTFVQDEGWYSASERYTDFLRRHKGLKVLFLELGAGMNTPTIIKFSFWRMVNEWKNATYACI
;
A
#
# COMPACT_ATOMS: atom_id res chain seq x y z
N GLY A 1 -26.66 -45.45 68.84
CA GLY A 1 -27.68 -45.07 67.83
C GLY A 1 -27.10 -44.25 66.68
N ARG A 2 -27.50 -44.55 65.42
CA ARG A 2 -27.49 -43.77 64.18
C ARG A 2 -26.09 -43.45 63.59
N GLY A 3 -25.65 -44.04 62.64
CA GLY A 3 -25.64 -44.21 61.25
C GLY A 3 -25.10 -42.97 60.49
N LEU A 4 -23.83 -43.08 60.00
CA LEU A 4 -23.24 -42.06 59.06
C LEU A 4 -22.88 -42.71 57.75
N ALA A 5 -23.60 -42.32 56.72
CA ALA A 5 -23.38 -42.70 55.34
C ALA A 5 -22.17 -41.95 54.75
N ARG A 6 -21.26 -42.67 54.10
CA ARG A 6 -20.17 -42.14 53.26
C ARG A 6 -20.76 -41.62 51.95
N ARG A 7 -20.52 -40.35 51.63
CA ARG A 7 -20.74 -39.81 50.31
C ARG A 7 -19.38 -39.71 49.58
N GLY A 8 -19.29 -40.40 48.43
CA GLY A 8 -18.15 -40.36 47.53
C GLY A 8 -18.01 -39.00 46.84
N GLY A 9 -16.81 -38.44 46.86
CA GLY A 9 -16.45 -37.23 46.16
C GLY A 9 -16.20 -37.50 44.69
N ALA A 10 -17.04 -36.95 43.84
CA ALA A 10 -16.85 -36.95 42.39
C ALA A 10 -15.77 -35.92 42.02
N VAL A 11 -14.67 -36.41 41.44
CA VAL A 11 -13.63 -35.58 40.82
C VAL A 11 -14.23 -34.93 39.56
N ARG A 12 -14.47 -33.63 39.60
CA ARG A 12 -14.84 -32.84 38.41
C ARG A 12 -13.59 -32.66 37.54
N LYS A 13 -13.55 -33.32 36.39
CA LYS A 13 -12.62 -33.00 35.31
C LYS A 13 -13.02 -31.67 34.72
N PHE A 14 -12.12 -30.67 34.78
CA PHE A 14 -12.23 -29.42 34.04
C PHE A 14 -11.95 -29.68 32.54
N PRO A 15 -12.76 -29.15 31.61
CA PRO A 15 -12.43 -29.20 30.20
C PRO A 15 -11.27 -28.25 29.91
N PRO A 16 -10.42 -28.53 28.88
CA PRO A 16 -9.33 -27.67 28.53
C PRO A 16 -9.87 -26.32 28.04
N HIS A 17 -9.37 -25.23 28.60
CA HIS A 17 -9.62 -23.88 28.17
C HIS A 17 -9.05 -23.69 26.73
N ALA A 18 -9.88 -23.84 25.70
CA ALA A 18 -9.61 -23.28 24.41
C ALA A 18 -9.69 -21.76 24.53
N GLY A 19 -8.55 -21.12 24.69
CA GLY A 19 -8.41 -19.67 24.67
C GLY A 19 -8.84 -19.12 23.32
N ARG A 20 -10.10 -18.71 23.17
CA ARG A 20 -10.56 -17.92 22.04
C ARG A 20 -9.92 -16.55 22.15
N THR A 21 -8.87 -16.31 21.37
CA THR A 21 -8.29 -14.98 21.21
C THR A 21 -9.37 -14.05 20.67
N LYS A 22 -9.77 -13.07 21.49
CA LYS A 22 -10.73 -12.02 21.14
C LYS A 22 -10.01 -10.86 20.45
N ASP A 23 -9.02 -11.14 19.60
CA ASP A 23 -8.28 -10.12 18.86
C ASP A 23 -9.15 -9.61 17.70
N PRO A 24 -9.47 -8.30 17.63
CA PRO A 24 -10.23 -7.70 16.54
C PRO A 24 -9.58 -7.91 15.18
N LEU A 25 -8.24 -7.95 15.10
CA LEU A 25 -7.48 -8.26 13.88
C LEU A 25 -7.79 -9.68 13.39
N PHE A 26 -7.98 -10.63 14.30
CA PHE A 26 -8.35 -12.00 13.97
C PHE A 26 -9.76 -12.08 13.33
N ARG A 27 -10.71 -11.26 13.79
CA ARG A 27 -12.08 -11.22 13.23
C ARG A 27 -12.16 -10.49 11.89
N ALA A 28 -11.42 -9.40 11.72
CA ALA A 28 -11.34 -8.67 10.47
C ALA A 28 -10.71 -9.53 9.36
N ARG A 29 -9.64 -10.25 9.68
CA ARG A 29 -8.98 -11.21 8.77
C ARG A 29 -9.90 -12.34 8.35
N ARG A 30 -10.69 -12.93 9.25
CA ARG A 30 -11.67 -13.98 8.93
C ARG A 30 -12.80 -13.48 8.02
N ARG A 31 -13.26 -12.24 8.17
CA ARG A 31 -14.28 -11.66 7.29
C ARG A 31 -13.78 -11.47 5.86
N LEU A 32 -12.51 -11.11 5.67
CA LEU A 32 -11.89 -10.99 4.35
C LEU A 32 -11.69 -12.35 3.66
N GLN A 33 -11.41 -13.41 4.40
CA GLN A 33 -11.36 -14.79 3.85
C GLN A 33 -12.72 -15.29 3.36
N HIS A 34 -13.84 -14.83 3.93
CA HIS A 34 -15.18 -15.22 3.49
C HIS A 34 -15.77 -14.33 2.38
N ALA A 35 -15.12 -13.22 2.07
CA ALA A 35 -15.49 -12.36 0.94
C ALA A 35 -14.88 -12.86 -0.37
N GLY A 36 -15.12 -14.13 -0.71
CA GLY A 36 -14.78 -14.84 -1.94
C GLY A 36 -14.15 -14.01 -3.08
N VAL A 37 -12.87 -13.64 -2.96
CA VAL A 37 -12.12 -13.07 -4.08
C VAL A 37 -11.69 -14.24 -4.97
N PRO A 38 -12.10 -14.29 -6.26
CA PRO A 38 -11.84 -15.46 -7.10
C PRO A 38 -10.36 -15.67 -7.34
N PHE A 39 -9.90 -16.90 -7.13
CA PHE A 39 -8.54 -17.41 -7.32
C PHE A 39 -8.02 -17.35 -8.77
N PHE A 40 -8.80 -16.86 -9.71
CA PHE A 40 -8.50 -16.91 -11.14
C PHE A 40 -7.83 -15.66 -11.73
N ALA A 41 -7.48 -14.65 -10.91
CA ALA A 41 -6.94 -13.39 -11.43
C ALA A 41 -5.42 -13.40 -11.73
N HIS A 42 -4.65 -14.38 -11.24
CA HIS A 42 -3.17 -14.30 -11.24
C HIS A 42 -2.51 -14.44 -12.62
N ARG A 43 -2.92 -15.36 -13.47
CA ARG A 43 -2.28 -15.52 -14.81
C ARG A 43 -2.52 -14.34 -15.77
N LYS A 44 -3.63 -13.64 -15.60
CA LYS A 44 -3.95 -12.48 -16.42
C LYS A 44 -3.16 -11.23 -16.00
N GLN A 45 -2.77 -11.17 -14.74
CA GLN A 45 -2.09 -10.01 -14.14
C GLN A 45 -0.59 -9.95 -14.49
N GLU A 46 0.10 -11.08 -14.68
CA GLU A 46 1.50 -11.10 -15.10
C GLU A 46 1.68 -10.62 -16.54
N ASN A 47 0.85 -11.06 -17.47
CA ASN A 47 0.90 -10.59 -18.87
C ASN A 47 0.48 -9.11 -18.97
N GLU A 48 -0.50 -8.66 -18.19
CA GLU A 48 -0.88 -7.24 -18.11
C GLU A 48 0.25 -6.37 -17.55
N ASN A 49 1.07 -6.86 -16.62
CA ASN A 49 2.17 -6.13 -16.04
C ASN A 49 3.38 -6.00 -16.98
N ILE A 50 3.65 -7.01 -17.81
CA ILE A 50 4.69 -6.95 -18.85
C ILE A 50 4.32 -5.94 -19.93
N GLU A 51 3.08 -5.92 -20.37
CA GLU A 51 2.58 -4.94 -21.33
C GLU A 51 2.60 -3.51 -20.77
N LYS A 52 2.19 -3.32 -19.51
CA LYS A 52 2.27 -2.01 -18.82
C LYS A 52 3.71 -1.52 -18.74
N THR A 53 4.68 -2.37 -18.44
CA THR A 53 6.09 -2.01 -18.36
C THR A 53 6.66 -1.61 -19.73
N ALA A 54 6.29 -2.31 -20.79
CA ALA A 54 6.70 -1.97 -22.17
C ALA A 54 6.09 -0.62 -22.61
N TYR A 55 4.86 -0.38 -22.26
CA TYR A 55 4.14 0.85 -22.55
C TYR A 55 4.75 2.07 -21.86
N PHE A 56 5.11 1.94 -20.60
CA PHE A 56 5.83 2.93 -19.84
C PHE A 56 7.14 3.36 -20.53
N ARG A 57 7.93 2.39 -21.00
CA ARG A 57 9.16 2.69 -21.76
C ARG A 57 8.89 3.47 -23.05
N THR A 58 7.79 3.18 -23.74
CA THR A 58 7.43 3.83 -25.00
C THR A 58 7.06 5.28 -24.79
N PHE A 59 6.32 5.62 -23.74
CA PHE A 59 5.99 7.00 -23.41
C PHE A 59 7.21 7.83 -23.05
N ALA A 60 8.07 7.29 -22.18
CA ALA A 60 9.32 7.94 -21.81
C ALA A 60 10.17 8.32 -23.02
N ASN A 61 10.35 7.38 -23.93
CA ASN A 61 11.14 7.59 -25.14
C ASN A 61 10.49 8.61 -26.09
N SER A 62 9.14 8.66 -26.12
CA SER A 62 8.39 9.60 -26.95
C SER A 62 8.41 11.02 -26.38
N TYR A 63 8.27 11.18 -25.07
CA TYR A 63 8.38 12.48 -24.40
C TYR A 63 9.76 13.10 -24.59
N HIS A 64 10.83 12.29 -24.55
CA HIS A 64 12.20 12.73 -24.85
C HIS A 64 12.37 13.30 -26.26
N LYS A 65 11.75 12.66 -27.26
CA LYS A 65 11.80 13.14 -28.64
C LYS A 65 11.10 14.47 -28.82
N LEU A 66 10.02 14.70 -28.07
CA LEU A 66 9.18 15.89 -28.19
C LEU A 66 9.70 17.08 -27.38
N SER A 67 10.30 16.84 -26.19
CA SER A 67 10.70 17.91 -25.25
C SER A 67 12.18 18.30 -25.30
N GLY A 68 13.01 17.57 -26.02
CA GLY A 68 14.47 17.82 -26.11
C GLY A 68 15.23 17.73 -24.79
N LYS A 69 14.60 17.22 -23.72
CA LYS A 69 15.16 17.08 -22.38
C LYS A 69 15.30 15.61 -21.99
N ALA A 70 16.45 15.25 -21.38
CA ALA A 70 16.75 13.88 -20.98
C ALA A 70 16.00 13.42 -19.70
N VAL A 71 14.74 13.03 -19.83
CA VAL A 71 13.94 12.39 -18.77
C VAL A 71 13.38 11.06 -19.29
N ARG A 72 13.58 9.92 -18.60
CA ARG A 72 12.98 8.62 -18.95
C ARG A 72 11.68 8.44 -18.19
N VAL A 73 10.56 8.35 -18.87
CA VAL A 73 9.25 8.14 -18.24
C VAL A 73 8.46 7.02 -18.89
N MET A 74 7.63 6.37 -18.10
CA MET A 74 7.00 5.11 -18.47
C MET A 74 5.49 5.12 -18.17
N PHE A 75 4.60 5.03 -19.20
CA PHE A 75 3.15 4.95 -19.03
C PHE A 75 2.45 3.98 -19.99
N GLY A 76 1.38 3.32 -19.57
CA GLY A 76 0.56 2.43 -20.40
C GLY A 76 -0.95 2.73 -20.28
N PHE A 77 -1.69 2.74 -21.37
CA PHE A 77 -3.12 3.07 -21.43
C PHE A 77 -4.02 1.83 -21.38
N ARG A 78 -5.14 1.88 -20.65
CA ARG A 78 -6.29 1.02 -20.91
C ARG A 78 -7.25 1.73 -21.87
N ASN A 79 -7.48 1.14 -23.03
CA ASN A 79 -8.43 1.66 -24.00
C ASN A 79 -9.88 1.38 -23.62
N PHE A 80 -10.68 2.45 -23.56
CA PHE A 80 -12.05 2.40 -24.05
C PHE A 80 -11.99 2.82 -25.55
N GLY A 81 -11.91 1.80 -26.43
CA GLY A 81 -11.79 1.98 -27.87
C GLY A 81 -10.34 1.90 -28.38
N LYS A 82 -10.13 1.19 -29.49
CA LYS A 82 -8.84 1.02 -30.17
C LYS A 82 -8.34 2.35 -30.74
N THR A 83 -7.76 3.23 -29.90
CA THR A 83 -6.98 4.35 -30.37
C THR A 83 -5.52 3.91 -30.52
N ASN A 84 -4.90 4.35 -31.63
CA ASN A 84 -3.50 4.08 -31.90
C ASN A 84 -2.65 4.60 -30.71
N THR A 85 -1.82 3.75 -30.13
CA THR A 85 -1.04 4.01 -28.90
C THR A 85 -0.21 5.30 -28.96
N SER A 86 0.36 5.61 -30.15
CA SER A 86 1.12 6.84 -30.39
C SER A 86 0.28 8.09 -30.16
N ASN A 87 -0.96 8.12 -30.65
CA ASN A 87 -1.89 9.23 -30.48
C ASN A 87 -2.26 9.47 -29.00
N GLY A 88 -2.36 8.39 -28.18
CA GLY A 88 -2.64 8.51 -26.74
C GLY A 88 -1.49 9.15 -25.97
N ILE A 89 -0.25 8.78 -26.28
CA ILE A 89 0.96 9.34 -25.66
C ILE A 89 1.13 10.81 -26.03
N GLU A 90 0.98 11.18 -27.29
CA GLU A 90 1.05 12.56 -27.76
C GLU A 90 0.03 13.46 -27.05
N LYS A 91 -1.22 12.99 -26.94
CA LYS A 91 -2.27 13.71 -26.20
C LYS A 91 -1.92 13.90 -24.70
N LEU A 92 -1.32 12.88 -24.07
CA LEU A 92 -0.89 13.02 -22.68
C LEU A 92 0.27 14.01 -22.54
N CYS A 93 1.23 13.99 -23.47
CA CYS A 93 2.32 14.97 -23.49
C CYS A 93 1.78 16.40 -23.61
N SER A 94 0.88 16.65 -24.57
CA SER A 94 0.25 17.96 -24.76
C SER A 94 -0.55 18.37 -23.51
N ALA A 95 -1.34 17.47 -22.93
CA ALA A 95 -2.10 17.75 -21.72
C ALA A 95 -1.19 18.08 -20.52
N LEU A 96 -0.04 17.39 -20.39
CA LEU A 96 0.94 17.68 -19.36
C LEU A 96 1.63 19.03 -19.60
N GLU A 97 1.99 19.36 -20.82
CA GLU A 97 2.62 20.62 -21.17
C GLU A 97 1.69 21.81 -20.92
N GLU A 98 0.43 21.69 -21.32
CA GLU A 98 -0.58 22.74 -21.19
C GLU A 98 -1.16 22.91 -19.78
N ALA A 99 -0.98 21.92 -18.90
CA ALA A 99 -1.55 21.96 -17.57
C ALA A 99 -0.93 23.07 -16.70
N ASP A 100 -1.78 23.87 -16.08
CA ASP A 100 -1.41 24.80 -15.02
C ASP A 100 -1.05 24.07 -13.73
N ALA A 101 -1.71 22.91 -13.48
CA ALA A 101 -1.42 22.03 -12.37
C ALA A 101 -1.64 20.55 -12.71
N VAL A 102 -0.93 19.68 -12.00
CA VAL A 102 -1.02 18.22 -12.15
C VAL A 102 -1.39 17.56 -10.83
N ILE A 103 -2.48 16.78 -10.81
CA ILE A 103 -2.84 15.97 -9.66
C ILE A 103 -2.58 14.50 -10.01
N ILE A 104 -1.60 13.91 -9.35
CA ILE A 104 -1.22 12.52 -9.53
C ILE A 104 -2.03 11.67 -8.56
N GLY A 105 -2.79 10.71 -9.07
CA GLY A 105 -3.47 9.67 -8.29
C GLY A 105 -2.76 8.34 -8.46
N ALA A 106 -2.06 7.85 -7.43
CA ALA A 106 -1.23 6.66 -7.57
C ALA A 106 -1.73 5.48 -6.71
N GLY A 107 -1.86 4.31 -7.34
CA GLY A 107 -2.18 3.04 -6.70
C GLY A 107 -1.08 2.00 -6.87
N ALA A 108 -1.31 0.79 -6.36
CA ALA A 108 -0.34 -0.31 -6.29
C ALA A 108 0.29 -0.70 -7.64
N GLY A 109 -0.41 -0.46 -8.76
CA GLY A 109 0.13 -0.71 -10.09
C GLY A 109 1.37 0.13 -10.42
N LEU A 110 1.49 1.35 -9.84
CA LEU A 110 2.71 2.16 -10.00
C LEU A 110 3.90 1.49 -9.31
N SER A 111 3.74 1.02 -8.06
CA SER A 111 4.79 0.28 -7.34
C SER A 111 5.16 -1.02 -8.05
N THR A 112 4.17 -1.74 -8.58
CA THR A 112 4.40 -2.95 -9.38
C THR A 112 5.23 -2.64 -10.62
N SER A 113 4.96 -1.53 -11.31
CA SER A 113 5.76 -1.12 -12.49
C SER A 113 7.20 -0.74 -12.12
N ALA A 114 7.42 -0.24 -10.91
CA ALA A 114 8.74 0.01 -10.34
C ALA A 114 9.47 -1.27 -9.89
N GLY A 115 8.84 -2.44 -10.02
CA GLY A 115 9.42 -3.73 -9.67
C GLY A 115 9.11 -4.22 -8.26
N LEU A 116 8.24 -3.52 -7.50
CA LEU A 116 7.77 -3.96 -6.19
C LEU A 116 6.63 -4.97 -6.34
N VAL A 117 6.91 -6.06 -7.04
CA VAL A 117 5.96 -7.16 -7.26
C VAL A 117 5.85 -8.06 -6.03
N TYR A 118 4.65 -8.62 -5.80
CA TYR A 118 4.36 -9.46 -4.62
C TYR A 118 4.42 -10.96 -4.91
N THR A 119 4.69 -11.35 -6.15
CA THR A 119 4.71 -12.74 -6.64
C THR A 119 6.04 -13.09 -7.28
N GLY A 120 6.22 -14.35 -7.67
CA GLY A 120 7.35 -14.84 -8.44
C GLY A 120 8.67 -14.80 -7.68
N GLU A 121 9.77 -14.58 -8.39
CA GLU A 121 11.14 -14.63 -7.86
C GLU A 121 11.35 -13.78 -6.60
N ARG A 122 10.73 -12.59 -6.55
CA ARG A 122 10.86 -11.71 -5.38
C ARG A 122 10.19 -12.29 -4.14
N PHE A 123 9.04 -12.94 -4.30
CA PHE A 123 8.37 -13.66 -3.21
C PHE A 123 9.21 -14.86 -2.76
N GLU A 124 9.61 -15.72 -3.69
CA GLU A 124 10.42 -16.91 -3.42
C GLU A 124 11.73 -16.55 -2.69
N LYS A 125 12.41 -15.50 -3.13
CA LYS A 125 13.67 -15.04 -2.51
C LYS A 125 13.52 -14.68 -1.03
N HIS A 126 12.41 -14.07 -0.64
CA HIS A 126 12.25 -13.48 0.68
C HIS A 126 11.30 -14.25 1.62
N PHE A 127 10.48 -15.15 1.08
CA PHE A 127 9.41 -15.81 1.82
C PHE A 127 9.28 -17.31 1.52
N HIS A 128 10.32 -17.98 0.96
CA HIS A 128 10.29 -19.41 0.67
C HIS A 128 9.94 -20.25 1.90
N ASP A 129 10.48 -19.91 3.08
CA ASP A 129 10.19 -20.58 4.35
C ASP A 129 8.71 -20.47 4.77
N PHE A 130 8.07 -19.37 4.47
CA PHE A 130 6.63 -19.18 4.66
C PHE A 130 5.81 -19.89 3.58
N ALA A 131 6.29 -19.91 2.33
CA ALA A 131 5.68 -20.68 1.25
C ALA A 131 5.68 -22.18 1.59
N ASP A 132 6.80 -22.71 2.06
CA ASP A 132 6.95 -24.11 2.46
C ASP A 132 6.04 -24.48 3.65
N LYS A 133 5.99 -23.63 4.68
CA LYS A 133 5.23 -23.91 5.89
C LYS A 133 3.73 -23.68 5.75
N TYR A 134 3.32 -22.63 5.04
CA TYR A 134 1.93 -22.15 5.00
C TYR A 134 1.31 -22.21 3.63
N HIS A 135 2.06 -22.67 2.60
CA HIS A 135 1.62 -22.79 1.22
C HIS A 135 1.18 -21.43 0.61
N PHE A 136 1.86 -20.35 1.00
CA PHE A 136 1.64 -19.06 0.40
C PHE A 136 2.18 -19.03 -1.03
N SER A 137 1.49 -18.33 -1.92
CA SER A 137 1.89 -18.12 -3.32
C SER A 137 2.31 -16.69 -3.61
N ASP A 138 2.09 -15.77 -2.67
CA ASP A 138 2.38 -14.34 -2.82
C ASP A 138 2.46 -13.62 -1.45
N MET A 139 3.07 -12.43 -1.47
CA MET A 139 3.22 -11.63 -0.25
C MET A 139 1.90 -11.09 0.29
N TYR A 140 0.93 -10.82 -0.59
CA TYR A 140 -0.33 -10.19 -0.18
C TYR A 140 -1.20 -11.16 0.64
N SER A 141 -1.36 -12.39 0.15
CA SER A 141 -2.14 -13.42 0.85
C SER A 141 -1.54 -13.78 2.21
N GLY A 142 -0.21 -13.89 2.30
CA GLY A 142 0.48 -14.15 3.56
C GLY A 142 0.30 -13.03 4.60
N GLY A 143 0.14 -11.78 4.17
CA GLY A 143 -0.13 -10.64 5.05
C GLY A 143 -1.45 -10.73 5.82
N PHE A 144 -2.41 -11.55 5.35
CA PHE A 144 -3.70 -11.78 6.02
C PHE A 144 -3.74 -13.09 6.82
N TYR A 145 -2.65 -13.84 6.87
CA TYR A 145 -2.60 -15.10 7.59
C TYR A 145 -2.65 -14.86 9.12
N PRO A 146 -3.48 -15.60 9.86
CA PRO A 146 -3.60 -15.47 11.30
C PRO A 146 -2.48 -16.26 12.02
N PHE A 147 -1.27 -15.71 12.04
CA PHE A 147 -0.14 -16.32 12.73
C PHE A 147 -0.44 -16.60 14.21
N ASP A 148 0.06 -17.71 14.75
CA ASP A 148 -0.22 -18.15 16.11
C ASP A 148 0.46 -17.26 17.16
N THR A 149 1.62 -16.68 16.83
CA THR A 149 2.42 -15.84 17.74
C THR A 149 2.77 -14.50 17.11
N LEU A 150 2.98 -13.49 17.96
CA LEU A 150 3.43 -12.16 17.50
C LEU A 150 4.86 -12.21 16.96
N GLU A 151 5.71 -13.08 17.48
CA GLU A 151 7.07 -13.25 17.00
C GLU A 151 7.09 -13.73 15.55
N GLU A 152 6.22 -14.67 15.18
CA GLU A 152 6.11 -15.16 13.80
C GLU A 152 5.42 -14.14 12.88
N TYR A 153 4.36 -13.48 13.36
CA TYR A 153 3.71 -12.36 12.67
C TYR A 153 4.73 -11.28 12.30
N TRP A 154 5.62 -10.92 13.24
CA TRP A 154 6.61 -9.87 12.99
C TRP A 154 7.78 -10.31 12.13
N VAL A 155 8.13 -11.61 12.07
CA VAL A 155 9.08 -12.09 11.03
C VAL A 155 8.53 -11.82 9.65
N TYR A 156 7.27 -12.21 9.41
CA TYR A 156 6.64 -11.99 8.11
C TYR A 156 6.61 -10.50 7.76
N TRP A 157 6.05 -9.69 8.65
CA TRP A 157 5.85 -8.27 8.40
C TRP A 157 7.15 -7.46 8.41
N SER A 158 8.15 -7.80 9.19
CA SER A 158 9.44 -7.09 9.16
C SER A 158 10.14 -7.26 7.82
N ARG A 159 10.18 -8.48 7.26
CA ARG A 159 10.70 -8.72 5.90
C ARG A 159 9.87 -7.97 4.85
N TYR A 160 8.55 -8.05 4.96
CA TYR A 160 7.64 -7.37 4.03
C TYR A 160 7.88 -5.85 4.02
N ILE A 161 7.94 -5.23 5.20
CA ILE A 161 8.21 -3.81 5.37
C ILE A 161 9.60 -3.47 4.83
N TRP A 162 10.61 -4.24 5.20
CA TRP A 162 11.98 -3.99 4.80
C TRP A 162 12.15 -3.88 3.29
N ILE A 163 11.66 -4.88 2.56
CA ILE A 163 11.84 -4.93 1.11
C ILE A 163 10.91 -3.99 0.33
N ASN A 164 9.78 -3.57 0.90
CA ASN A 164 8.84 -2.67 0.21
C ASN A 164 9.02 -1.20 0.61
N ARG A 165 9.40 -0.94 1.87
CA ARG A 165 9.48 0.40 2.43
C ARG A 165 10.90 0.93 2.54
N TYR A 166 11.85 0.10 3.00
CA TYR A 166 13.20 0.53 3.29
C TYR A 166 14.19 0.25 2.16
N THR A 167 13.94 -0.74 1.33
CA THR A 167 14.75 -1.01 0.13
C THR A 167 14.29 -0.11 -1.03
N PRO A 168 15.20 0.45 -1.84
CA PRO A 168 14.84 1.18 -3.04
C PRO A 168 14.08 0.31 -4.04
N ALA A 169 13.16 0.94 -4.79
CA ALA A 169 12.47 0.25 -5.88
C ALA A 169 13.50 -0.18 -6.97
N PRO A 170 13.32 -1.36 -7.59
CA PRO A 170 14.25 -1.87 -8.60
C PRO A 170 14.38 -1.00 -9.87
N LYS A 171 13.36 -0.19 -10.17
CA LYS A 171 13.33 0.64 -11.39
C LYS A 171 13.00 2.08 -11.02
N PRO A 172 13.58 3.09 -11.72
CA PRO A 172 13.49 4.51 -11.37
C PRO A 172 12.17 5.15 -11.81
N VAL A 173 11.03 4.46 -11.61
CA VAL A 173 9.71 4.92 -12.08
C VAL A 173 9.25 6.18 -11.35
N TYR A 174 9.55 6.26 -10.05
CA TYR A 174 9.17 7.40 -9.22
C TYR A 174 10.05 8.62 -9.49
N GLU A 175 11.34 8.41 -9.69
CA GLU A 175 12.30 9.45 -10.07
C GLU A 175 11.99 10.01 -11.46
N ASP A 176 11.66 9.14 -12.41
CA ASP A 176 11.22 9.51 -13.75
C ASP A 176 9.92 10.34 -13.70
N LEU A 177 8.96 9.93 -12.86
CA LEU A 177 7.72 10.66 -12.66
C LEU A 177 7.96 12.05 -12.03
N LEU A 178 8.85 12.14 -11.04
CA LEU A 178 9.25 13.42 -10.47
C LEU A 178 9.87 14.32 -11.54
N GLY A 179 10.73 13.76 -12.40
CA GLY A 179 11.34 14.48 -13.52
C GLY A 179 10.31 15.16 -14.43
N LEU A 180 9.13 14.56 -14.63
CA LEU A 180 8.04 15.13 -15.44
C LEU A 180 7.35 16.31 -14.77
N VAL A 181 7.18 16.26 -13.44
CA VAL A 181 6.29 17.20 -12.74
C VAL A 181 7.01 18.20 -11.86
N LYS A 182 8.32 18.06 -11.63
CA LYS A 182 9.08 18.91 -10.68
C LYS A 182 9.01 20.41 -10.99
N ASN A 183 8.82 20.78 -12.25
CA ASN A 183 8.69 22.18 -12.71
C ASN A 183 7.24 22.63 -12.86
N LYS A 184 6.26 21.80 -12.46
CA LYS A 184 4.83 22.09 -12.49
C LYS A 184 4.33 22.34 -11.06
N ASP A 185 3.20 23.01 -10.93
CA ASP A 185 2.46 22.94 -9.67
C ASP A 185 1.77 21.58 -9.63
N TYR A 186 2.21 20.70 -8.71
CA TYR A 186 1.70 19.34 -8.63
C TYR A 186 1.28 18.98 -7.21
N PHE A 187 0.39 18.00 -7.12
CA PHE A 187 0.06 17.32 -5.87
C PHE A 187 -0.12 15.81 -6.10
N VAL A 188 0.35 14.99 -5.15
CA VAL A 188 0.22 13.54 -5.20
C VAL A 188 -0.80 13.07 -4.17
N LEU A 189 -1.82 12.38 -4.64
CA LEU A 189 -2.75 11.59 -3.83
C LEU A 189 -2.44 10.11 -4.05
N THR A 190 -2.05 9.38 -3.01
CA THR A 190 -1.70 7.97 -3.18
C THR A 190 -2.37 7.06 -2.16
N THR A 191 -2.71 5.85 -2.59
CA THR A 191 -3.10 4.74 -1.72
C THR A 191 -1.94 3.79 -1.42
N ASN A 192 -0.75 4.06 -1.98
CA ASN A 192 0.46 3.29 -1.70
C ASN A 192 1.03 3.67 -0.33
N VAL A 193 1.55 2.68 0.37
CA VAL A 193 2.06 2.77 1.74
C VAL A 193 3.56 2.48 1.84
N ASP A 194 4.23 2.39 0.68
CA ASP A 194 5.61 1.97 0.49
C ASP A 194 6.63 3.13 0.52
N HIS A 195 6.16 4.37 0.65
CA HIS A 195 6.99 5.57 0.76
C HIS A 195 7.90 5.88 -0.45
N GLN A 196 7.65 5.30 -1.60
CA GLN A 196 8.55 5.45 -2.75
C GLN A 196 8.53 6.87 -3.34
N PHE A 197 7.43 7.60 -3.22
CA PHE A 197 7.39 9.02 -3.60
C PHE A 197 8.40 9.86 -2.82
N GLN A 198 8.43 9.70 -1.49
CA GLN A 198 9.35 10.44 -0.63
C GLN A 198 10.81 10.05 -0.92
N LYS A 199 11.07 8.74 -1.17
CA LYS A 199 12.41 8.26 -1.54
C LYS A 199 12.91 8.83 -2.86
N ALA A 200 12.01 9.01 -3.83
CA ALA A 200 12.32 9.63 -5.11
C ALA A 200 12.50 11.15 -5.03
N GLY A 201 12.29 11.76 -3.87
CA GLY A 201 12.49 13.19 -3.63
C GLY A 201 11.25 14.08 -3.91
N PHE A 202 10.05 13.51 -3.98
CA PHE A 202 8.83 14.31 -4.00
C PHE A 202 8.69 15.13 -2.72
N ASP A 203 8.27 16.39 -2.86
CA ASP A 203 8.02 17.26 -1.72
C ASP A 203 6.89 16.71 -0.83
N LYS A 204 7.20 16.45 0.43
CA LYS A 204 6.25 15.93 1.43
C LYS A 204 5.03 16.86 1.61
N HIS A 205 5.18 18.15 1.40
CA HIS A 205 4.07 19.11 1.47
C HIS A 205 3.09 18.99 0.30
N ARG A 206 3.50 18.35 -0.78
CA ARG A 206 2.71 18.08 -1.99
C ARG A 206 2.27 16.62 -2.09
N LEU A 207 2.21 15.91 -0.97
CA LEU A 207 1.94 14.48 -0.92
C LEU A 207 0.92 14.15 0.17
N PHE A 208 -0.10 13.35 -0.19
CA PHE A 208 -1.07 12.77 0.72
C PHE A 208 -1.18 11.25 0.50
N TYR A 209 -0.62 10.47 1.41
CA TYR A 209 -0.70 9.01 1.45
C TYR A 209 -1.85 8.58 2.38
N THR A 210 -2.99 8.26 1.81
CA THR A 210 -4.29 8.15 2.50
C THR A 210 -4.47 6.89 3.33
N GLN A 211 -3.69 5.84 3.03
CA GLN A 211 -3.86 4.49 3.61
C GLN A 211 -2.82 4.16 4.69
N GLY A 212 -2.00 5.14 5.09
CA GLY A 212 -0.91 4.97 6.05
C GLY A 212 0.46 4.75 5.41
N ASP A 213 1.42 4.24 6.22
CA ASP A 213 2.81 4.01 5.80
C ASP A 213 3.33 2.75 6.49
N TYR A 214 4.00 1.86 5.76
CA TYR A 214 4.70 0.70 6.33
C TYR A 214 5.78 1.09 7.34
N GLY A 215 6.30 2.31 7.29
CA GLY A 215 7.29 2.83 8.22
C GLY A 215 6.73 3.33 9.56
N LEU A 216 5.44 3.14 9.82
CA LEU A 216 4.79 3.61 11.04
C LEU A 216 4.11 2.47 11.80
N PHE A 217 4.34 2.42 13.11
CA PHE A 217 3.53 1.66 14.05
C PHE A 217 2.37 2.48 14.59
N GLN A 218 1.29 1.80 14.95
CA GLN A 218 0.18 2.30 15.76
C GLN A 218 -0.24 1.28 16.81
N CYS A 219 -0.91 1.73 17.87
CA CYS A 219 -1.54 0.81 18.82
C CYS A 219 -2.59 -0.06 18.11
N ASN A 220 -2.57 -1.38 18.31
CA ASN A 220 -3.55 -2.29 17.69
C ASN A 220 -5.00 -2.06 18.15
N LYS A 221 -5.16 -1.45 19.33
CA LYS A 221 -6.43 -0.91 19.84
C LYS A 221 -6.18 0.56 20.17
N PRO A 222 -6.43 1.47 19.23
CA PRO A 222 -6.01 2.85 19.37
C PRO A 222 -6.41 3.46 20.70
N CYS A 223 -5.42 3.72 21.55
CA CYS A 223 -5.60 4.43 22.81
C CYS A 223 -5.34 5.93 22.65
N CYS A 224 -4.77 6.32 21.50
CA CYS A 224 -4.49 7.68 21.10
C CYS A 224 -4.34 7.76 19.58
N GLN A 225 -4.35 8.98 19.04
CA GLN A 225 -4.14 9.26 17.61
C GLN A 225 -2.66 9.54 17.29
N LYS A 226 -1.76 8.64 17.75
CA LYS A 226 -0.32 8.75 17.50
C LYS A 226 0.21 7.57 16.72
N THR A 227 1.12 7.87 15.82
CA THR A 227 1.96 6.91 15.10
C THR A 227 3.41 7.03 15.56
N TYR A 228 4.19 5.98 15.31
CA TYR A 228 5.58 5.89 15.79
C TYR A 228 6.44 5.34 14.65
N ASP A 229 7.61 5.93 14.43
CA ASP A 229 8.60 5.42 13.49
C ASP A 229 9.04 4.00 13.87
N ASN A 230 9.25 3.16 12.85
CA ASN A 230 9.57 1.75 13.10
C ASN A 230 10.89 1.28 12.47
N GLU A 231 11.65 2.15 11.77
CA GLU A 231 12.81 1.72 11.00
C GLU A 231 13.83 0.94 11.83
N ALA A 232 14.22 1.48 12.99
CA ALA A 232 15.22 0.84 13.85
C ALA A 232 14.75 -0.55 14.33
N THR A 233 13.49 -0.67 14.74
CA THR A 233 12.91 -1.94 15.21
C THR A 233 12.79 -2.95 14.08
N ILE A 234 12.30 -2.54 12.91
CA ILE A 234 12.18 -3.41 11.73
C ILE A 234 13.55 -3.91 11.27
N ARG A 235 14.57 -3.06 11.29
CA ARG A 235 15.96 -3.45 10.97
C ARG A 235 16.45 -4.53 11.92
N GLN A 236 16.31 -4.33 13.22
CA GLN A 236 16.70 -5.33 14.24
C GLN A 236 15.94 -6.64 14.07
N MET A 237 14.64 -6.60 13.80
CA MET A 237 13.84 -7.80 13.52
C MET A 237 14.37 -8.59 12.33
N VAL A 238 14.72 -7.92 11.23
CA VAL A 238 15.27 -8.56 10.04
C VAL A 238 16.64 -9.17 10.30
N GLU A 239 17.48 -8.49 11.07
CA GLU A 239 18.85 -8.93 11.39
C GLU A 239 18.89 -10.07 12.40
N GLN A 240 17.99 -10.07 13.39
CA GLN A 240 18.06 -10.97 14.54
C GLN A 240 17.09 -12.16 14.49
N GLN A 241 16.18 -12.21 13.50
CA GLN A 241 15.21 -13.31 13.37
C GLN A 241 15.90 -14.66 13.17
N LYS A 242 15.39 -15.70 13.85
CA LYS A 242 15.85 -17.09 13.71
C LYS A 242 14.67 -18.04 13.79
N GLY A 243 14.68 -19.12 12.97
CA GLY A 243 13.64 -20.15 13.02
C GLY A 243 12.22 -19.59 12.82
N MET A 244 12.04 -18.61 11.94
CA MET A 244 10.77 -17.91 11.70
C MET A 244 10.21 -17.22 12.96
N ARG A 245 11.08 -16.70 13.83
CA ARG A 245 10.70 -15.89 15.00
C ARG A 245 11.62 -14.68 15.14
N VAL A 246 11.07 -13.53 15.45
CA VAL A 246 11.83 -12.40 15.99
C VAL A 246 12.05 -12.62 17.49
N PRO A 247 13.12 -12.05 18.10
CA PRO A 247 13.24 -11.97 19.55
C PRO A 247 11.99 -11.34 20.17
N THR A 248 11.49 -11.92 21.26
CA THR A 248 10.24 -11.46 21.94
C THR A 248 10.33 -10.00 22.37
N GLU A 249 11.50 -9.54 22.78
CA GLU A 249 11.79 -8.16 23.19
C GLU A 249 11.66 -7.15 22.04
N LEU A 250 11.72 -7.59 20.78
CA LEU A 250 11.51 -6.74 19.63
C LEU A 250 10.03 -6.62 19.22
N VAL A 251 9.14 -7.42 19.81
CA VAL A 251 7.69 -7.29 19.57
C VAL A 251 7.22 -5.93 20.07
N PRO A 252 6.72 -5.04 19.20
CA PRO A 252 6.44 -3.66 19.59
C PRO A 252 5.19 -3.55 20.45
N HIS A 253 5.30 -2.80 21.54
CA HIS A 253 4.21 -2.48 22.45
C HIS A 253 3.98 -0.97 22.52
N CYS A 254 2.72 -0.59 22.64
CA CYS A 254 2.33 0.81 22.74
C CYS A 254 2.92 1.45 24.02
N PRO A 255 3.69 2.54 23.90
CA PRO A 255 4.33 3.17 25.06
C PRO A 255 3.33 3.79 26.04
N LEU A 256 2.07 4.00 25.63
CA LEU A 256 1.04 4.61 26.47
C LEU A 256 0.19 3.58 27.21
N CYS A 257 -0.11 2.42 26.60
CA CYS A 257 -1.04 1.45 27.20
C CYS A 257 -0.50 0.03 27.28
N GLY A 258 0.74 -0.23 26.85
CA GLY A 258 1.39 -1.54 26.90
C GLY A 258 0.80 -2.60 25.95
N LYS A 259 -0.24 -2.30 25.17
CA LYS A 259 -0.83 -3.25 24.22
C LYS A 259 0.09 -3.46 23.02
N PRO A 260 0.03 -4.62 22.35
CA PRO A 260 0.76 -4.81 21.10
C PRO A 260 0.47 -3.73 20.08
N MET A 261 1.46 -3.41 19.28
CA MET A 261 1.32 -2.50 18.14
C MET A 261 1.09 -3.27 16.83
N THR A 262 0.68 -2.55 15.81
CA THR A 262 0.55 -3.01 14.43
C THR A 262 1.08 -1.92 13.49
N MET A 263 1.18 -2.20 12.19
CA MET A 263 1.48 -1.18 11.19
C MET A 263 0.34 -0.16 11.10
N ASN A 264 0.67 1.10 10.80
CA ASN A 264 -0.31 2.10 10.46
C ASN A 264 -0.80 1.89 9.01
N LEU A 265 -1.72 0.94 8.87
CA LEU A 265 -2.35 0.59 7.59
C LEU A 265 -3.87 0.61 7.73
N ARG A 266 -4.55 1.19 6.76
CA ARG A 266 -6.01 1.23 6.72
C ARG A 266 -6.58 -0.12 6.27
N CYS A 267 -6.66 -1.07 7.21
CA CYS A 267 -7.28 -2.38 7.00
C CYS A 267 -8.72 -2.44 7.55
N ASP A 268 -9.02 -1.63 8.57
CA ASP A 268 -10.31 -1.58 9.26
C ASP A 268 -10.53 -0.19 9.91
N ASP A 269 -11.49 -0.12 10.83
CA ASP A 269 -11.88 1.08 11.57
C ASP A 269 -10.90 1.47 12.71
N THR A 270 -9.86 0.66 12.95
CA THR A 270 -8.81 0.97 13.94
C THR A 270 -7.68 1.82 13.38
N PHE A 271 -7.73 2.20 12.11
CA PHE A 271 -6.71 3.02 11.47
C PHE A 271 -6.55 4.37 12.16
N VAL A 272 -5.33 4.67 12.61
CA VAL A 272 -4.99 5.93 13.24
C VAL A 272 -4.71 6.98 12.17
N GLN A 273 -5.49 8.04 12.18
CA GLN A 273 -5.24 9.26 11.43
C GLN A 273 -4.57 10.26 12.37
N ASP A 274 -3.26 10.39 12.27
CA ASP A 274 -2.49 11.32 13.11
C ASP A 274 -2.55 12.77 12.60
N GLU A 275 -1.92 13.68 13.30
CA GLU A 275 -1.86 15.10 12.92
C GLU A 275 -1.25 15.29 11.52
N GLY A 276 -0.25 14.48 11.17
CA GLY A 276 0.39 14.51 9.85
C GLY A 276 -0.58 14.12 8.73
N TRP A 277 -1.44 13.12 8.98
CA TRP A 277 -2.48 12.70 8.05
C TRP A 277 -3.51 13.82 7.81
N TYR A 278 -4.02 14.46 8.88
CA TYR A 278 -4.97 15.57 8.76
C TYR A 278 -4.35 16.76 8.03
N SER A 279 -3.13 17.16 8.40
CA SER A 279 -2.42 18.24 7.73
C SER A 279 -2.19 17.98 6.23
N ALA A 280 -1.92 16.73 5.83
CA ALA A 280 -1.80 16.36 4.42
C ALA A 280 -3.15 16.44 3.69
N SER A 281 -4.23 16.03 4.35
CA SER A 281 -5.59 16.12 3.83
C SER A 281 -6.02 17.57 3.58
N GLU A 282 -5.69 18.47 4.52
CA GLU A 282 -5.96 19.91 4.40
C GLU A 282 -5.19 20.53 3.24
N ARG A 283 -3.89 20.23 3.10
CA ARG A 283 -3.09 20.71 1.97
C ARG A 283 -3.62 20.22 0.62
N TYR A 284 -4.08 18.97 0.55
CA TYR A 284 -4.72 18.44 -0.66
C TYR A 284 -6.00 19.19 -1.00
N THR A 285 -6.86 19.39 0.00
CA THR A 285 -8.13 20.12 -0.16
C THR A 285 -7.88 21.57 -0.59
N ASP A 286 -6.89 22.23 -0.01
CA ASP A 286 -6.50 23.60 -0.40
C ASP A 286 -5.93 23.64 -1.81
N PHE A 287 -5.12 22.66 -2.20
CA PHE A 287 -4.61 22.55 -3.56
C PHE A 287 -5.76 22.45 -4.58
N LEU A 288 -6.74 21.56 -4.32
CA LEU A 288 -7.92 21.44 -5.17
C LEU A 288 -8.70 22.76 -5.27
N ARG A 289 -8.91 23.44 -4.14
CA ARG A 289 -9.64 24.69 -4.10
C ARG A 289 -8.97 25.78 -4.93
N ARG A 290 -7.65 25.92 -4.84
CA ARG A 290 -6.87 26.96 -5.55
C ARG A 290 -6.81 26.73 -7.07
N HIS A 291 -6.90 25.48 -7.52
CA HIS A 291 -6.77 25.12 -8.94
C HIS A 291 -8.11 24.87 -9.64
N LYS A 292 -9.23 24.95 -8.92
CA LYS A 292 -10.56 24.80 -9.54
C LYS A 292 -10.78 25.90 -10.58
N GLY A 293 -11.02 25.47 -11.83
CA GLY A 293 -11.22 26.38 -12.96
C GLY A 293 -10.00 26.59 -13.86
N LEU A 294 -8.80 26.21 -13.40
CA LEU A 294 -7.58 26.18 -14.21
C LEU A 294 -7.52 24.91 -15.10
N LYS A 295 -6.54 24.87 -16.01
CA LYS A 295 -6.23 23.64 -16.76
C LYS A 295 -5.54 22.63 -15.85
N VAL A 296 -6.29 21.69 -15.30
CA VAL A 296 -5.77 20.69 -14.38
C VAL A 296 -5.73 19.31 -15.04
N LEU A 297 -4.55 18.69 -15.02
CA LEU A 297 -4.40 17.30 -15.43
C LEU A 297 -4.54 16.39 -14.19
N PHE A 298 -5.60 15.58 -14.17
CA PHE A 298 -5.76 14.46 -13.24
C PHE A 298 -5.12 13.22 -13.85
N LEU A 299 -3.95 12.84 -13.35
CA LEU A 299 -3.14 11.73 -13.86
C LEU A 299 -3.25 10.53 -12.92
N GLU A 300 -4.02 9.52 -13.30
CA GLU A 300 -4.20 8.29 -12.55
C GLU A 300 -3.17 7.25 -12.97
N LEU A 301 -2.39 6.72 -12.02
CA LEU A 301 -1.30 5.77 -12.25
C LEU A 301 -1.50 4.49 -11.44
N GLY A 302 -1.83 3.39 -12.12
CA GLY A 302 -1.93 2.07 -11.51
C GLY A 302 -2.95 1.92 -10.38
N ALA A 303 -4.00 2.76 -10.35
CA ALA A 303 -5.07 2.63 -9.37
C ALA A 303 -6.04 1.51 -9.79
N GLY A 304 -6.17 0.50 -8.92
CA GLY A 304 -7.09 -0.63 -9.10
C GLY A 304 -8.53 -0.31 -8.70
N MET A 305 -9.39 -1.36 -8.76
CA MET A 305 -10.80 -1.28 -8.35
C MET A 305 -11.02 -1.69 -6.88
N ASN A 306 -9.96 -1.99 -6.11
CA ASN A 306 -10.12 -2.38 -4.71
C ASN A 306 -10.53 -1.20 -3.81
N THR A 307 -10.02 0.02 -4.10
CA THR A 307 -10.35 1.24 -3.38
C THR A 307 -10.65 2.39 -4.35
N PRO A 308 -11.63 2.25 -5.28
CA PRO A 308 -11.82 3.19 -6.39
C PRO A 308 -12.32 4.57 -5.93
N THR A 309 -12.91 4.65 -4.75
CA THR A 309 -13.53 5.88 -4.21
C THR A 309 -12.50 6.97 -3.90
N ILE A 310 -11.27 6.60 -3.54
CA ILE A 310 -10.24 7.56 -3.13
C ILE A 310 -9.69 8.31 -4.33
N ILE A 311 -9.29 7.61 -5.39
CA ILE A 311 -8.66 8.19 -6.58
C ILE A 311 -9.65 8.22 -7.74
N LYS A 312 -10.02 7.06 -8.24
CA LYS A 312 -10.74 6.89 -9.52
C LYS A 312 -12.07 7.65 -9.56
N PHE A 313 -12.98 7.37 -8.63
CA PHE A 313 -14.29 8.03 -8.61
C PHE A 313 -14.20 9.50 -8.24
N SER A 314 -13.24 9.86 -7.37
CA SER A 314 -12.97 11.25 -7.01
C SER A 314 -12.48 12.04 -8.22
N PHE A 315 -11.53 11.51 -9.00
CA PHE A 315 -11.02 12.15 -10.20
C PHE A 315 -12.11 12.26 -11.28
N TRP A 316 -12.88 11.20 -11.53
CA TRP A 316 -13.98 11.24 -12.50
C TRP A 316 -15.01 12.31 -12.18
N ARG A 317 -15.38 12.45 -10.89
CA ARG A 317 -16.30 13.49 -10.45
C ARG A 317 -15.73 14.87 -10.71
N MET A 318 -14.47 15.13 -10.30
CA MET A 318 -13.86 16.44 -10.47
C MET A 318 -13.71 16.81 -11.95
N VAL A 319 -13.30 15.88 -12.80
CA VAL A 319 -13.19 16.14 -14.23
C VAL A 319 -14.55 16.41 -14.88
N ASN A 320 -15.61 15.76 -14.42
CA ASN A 320 -16.97 16.04 -14.89
C ASN A 320 -17.48 17.44 -14.45
N GLU A 321 -17.04 17.92 -13.29
CA GLU A 321 -17.44 19.22 -12.75
C GLU A 321 -16.58 20.40 -13.24
N TRP A 322 -15.31 20.16 -13.58
CA TRP A 322 -14.32 21.19 -13.91
C TRP A 322 -14.12 21.30 -15.43
N LYS A 323 -14.60 22.40 -16.03
CA LYS A 323 -14.61 22.58 -17.49
C LYS A 323 -13.26 22.42 -18.18
N ASN A 324 -12.17 22.83 -17.51
CA ASN A 324 -10.81 22.84 -18.07
C ASN A 324 -9.96 21.68 -17.57
N ALA A 325 -10.55 20.70 -16.87
CA ALA A 325 -9.83 19.55 -16.38
C ALA A 325 -9.72 18.45 -17.43
N THR A 326 -8.56 17.81 -17.46
CA THR A 326 -8.29 16.63 -18.29
C THR A 326 -8.00 15.43 -17.40
N TYR A 327 -8.50 14.26 -17.78
CA TYR A 327 -8.22 12.99 -17.11
C TYR A 327 -7.42 12.06 -17.99
N ALA A 328 -6.34 11.54 -17.45
CA ALA A 328 -5.55 10.48 -18.05
C ALA A 328 -5.37 9.33 -17.05
N CYS A 329 -5.53 8.10 -17.54
CA CYS A 329 -5.41 6.87 -16.73
C CYS A 329 -4.43 5.89 -17.37
N ILE A 330 -3.59 5.31 -16.54
CA ILE A 330 -2.53 4.39 -16.94
C ILE A 330 -2.54 3.14 -16.04
#